data_be5a87a9cc8fc070854d6e8115c60e40
#
_entry.id   be5a87a9cc8fc070854d6e8115c60e40
#
_cell.length_a   1.000
_cell.length_b   1.000
_cell.length_c   1.000
_cell.angle_alpha   90.00
_cell.angle_beta   90.00
_cell.angle_gamma   90.00
#
_symmetry.space_group_name_H-M   'P 1'
#
loop_
_entity.id
_entity.type
_entity.pdbx_description
1 polymer ?
#
loop_
_entity_poly.entity_id
_entity_poly.type
_entity_poly.pdbx_seq_one_letter_code
_entity_poly.pdbx_strand_id
1 'polypeptide(L)'
;MVWACKKLLTVKPYQEIFVIDISNQAHISRRTFYRNFKSKDDVINQYVISLLRKYTDWILQVNPQTYKEVIDDFFTYWPAHSAKLALLVKAGLSYKILDNANQTMLVSFRRFHLRHPSVAWHVDVTNDTKVEYMTRIAVGIFWNTFCLWLAQPTSITIQNLAILVKHDLKPLGNY
;
A
#
# COMPACT_ATOMS: atom_id res chain seq x y z
N MET A 1 -15.96 12.26 -4.74
CA MET A 1 -16.08 11.03 -5.56
C MET A 1 -15.50 9.81 -4.87
N VAL A 2 -14.29 9.85 -4.29
CA VAL A 2 -13.73 8.72 -3.53
C VAL A 2 -14.66 8.26 -2.39
N TRP A 3 -15.20 9.19 -1.60
CA TRP A 3 -16.13 8.83 -0.51
C TRP A 3 -17.40 8.15 -1.03
N ALA A 4 -17.93 8.60 -2.17
CA ALA A 4 -19.11 8.01 -2.79
C ALA A 4 -18.85 6.56 -3.24
N CYS A 5 -17.70 6.32 -3.88
CA CYS A 5 -17.28 4.98 -4.26
C CYS A 5 -17.12 4.07 -3.02
N LYS A 6 -16.48 4.56 -1.95
CA LYS A 6 -16.33 3.82 -0.68
C LYS A 6 -17.68 3.49 -0.05
N LYS A 7 -18.64 4.42 -0.05
CA LYS A 7 -19.99 4.18 0.47
C LYS A 7 -20.72 3.10 -0.34
N LEU A 8 -20.56 3.10 -1.67
CA LEU A 8 -21.15 2.06 -2.51
C LEU A 8 -20.53 0.67 -2.25
N LEU A 9 -19.22 0.60 -1.98
CA LEU A 9 -18.54 -0.66 -1.62
C LEU A 9 -19.06 -1.30 -0.32
N THR A 10 -19.74 -0.56 0.54
CA THR A 10 -20.36 -1.13 1.75
C THR A 10 -21.71 -1.80 1.49
N VAL A 11 -22.32 -1.57 0.33
CA VAL A 11 -23.70 -1.99 0.03
C VAL A 11 -23.80 -2.90 -1.18
N LYS A 12 -22.81 -2.93 -2.07
CA LYS A 12 -22.81 -3.82 -3.23
C LYS A 12 -21.41 -4.20 -3.71
N PRO A 13 -21.26 -5.35 -4.40
CA PRO A 13 -19.98 -5.80 -4.96
C PRO A 13 -19.39 -4.76 -5.92
N TYR A 14 -18.04 -4.67 -5.94
CA TYR A 14 -17.34 -3.71 -6.80
C TYR A 14 -17.68 -3.87 -8.29
N GLN A 15 -17.89 -5.10 -8.75
CA GLN A 15 -18.23 -5.40 -10.14
C GLN A 15 -19.54 -4.74 -10.57
N GLU A 16 -20.49 -4.61 -9.64
CA GLU A 16 -21.83 -4.03 -9.85
C GLU A 16 -21.86 -2.51 -9.66
N ILE A 17 -20.75 -1.89 -9.27
CA ILE A 17 -20.65 -0.44 -9.17
C ILE A 17 -20.29 0.13 -10.55
N PHE A 18 -21.14 1.03 -11.04
CA PHE A 18 -20.93 1.75 -12.30
C PHE A 18 -20.65 3.23 -12.05
N VAL A 19 -20.11 3.92 -13.06
CA VAL A 19 -19.82 5.36 -12.98
C VAL A 19 -21.09 6.16 -12.67
N ILE A 20 -22.26 5.72 -13.18
CA ILE A 20 -23.52 6.38 -12.89
C ILE A 20 -23.88 6.34 -11.40
N ASP A 21 -23.61 5.21 -10.73
CA ASP A 21 -23.86 5.06 -9.30
C ASP A 21 -22.98 6.02 -8.49
N ILE A 22 -21.68 6.09 -8.85
CA ILE A 22 -20.73 6.98 -8.18
C ILE A 22 -21.14 8.44 -8.40
N SER A 23 -21.55 8.79 -9.62
CA SER A 23 -21.99 10.14 -9.96
C SER A 23 -23.25 10.54 -9.18
N ASN A 24 -24.25 9.66 -9.13
CA ASN A 24 -25.48 9.88 -8.37
C ASN A 24 -25.20 9.99 -6.87
N GLN A 25 -24.39 9.07 -6.31
CA GLN A 25 -24.01 9.09 -4.90
C GLN A 25 -23.22 10.34 -4.52
N ALA A 26 -22.44 10.90 -5.47
CA ALA A 26 -21.65 12.12 -5.29
C ALA A 26 -22.41 13.40 -5.65
N HIS A 27 -23.66 13.30 -6.12
CA HIS A 27 -24.49 14.41 -6.60
C HIS A 27 -23.80 15.24 -7.70
N ILE A 28 -23.17 14.57 -8.68
CA ILE A 28 -22.51 15.20 -9.82
C ILE A 28 -22.97 14.60 -11.15
N SER A 29 -22.77 15.35 -12.25
CA SER A 29 -22.99 14.80 -13.59
C SER A 29 -21.89 13.82 -13.99
N ARG A 30 -22.21 12.88 -14.92
CA ARG A 30 -21.20 12.00 -15.53
C ARG A 30 -20.09 12.81 -16.23
N ARG A 31 -20.40 13.96 -16.84
CA ARG A 31 -19.41 14.86 -17.43
C ARG A 31 -18.42 15.35 -16.38
N THR A 32 -18.91 15.73 -15.19
CA THR A 32 -18.07 16.14 -14.05
C THR A 32 -17.22 14.97 -13.56
N PHE A 33 -17.75 13.75 -13.54
CA PHE A 33 -16.98 12.55 -13.21
C PHE A 33 -15.80 12.38 -14.18
N TYR A 34 -16.07 12.32 -15.49
CA TYR A 34 -15.04 12.06 -16.51
C TYR A 34 -14.02 13.20 -16.68
N ARG A 35 -14.31 14.41 -16.20
CA ARG A 35 -13.32 15.48 -16.09
C ARG A 35 -12.23 15.18 -15.06
N ASN A 36 -12.53 14.39 -14.03
CA ASN A 36 -11.61 14.13 -12.89
C ASN A 36 -11.06 12.70 -12.88
N PHE A 37 -11.80 11.72 -13.41
CA PHE A 37 -11.46 10.30 -13.37
C PHE A 37 -11.80 9.63 -14.69
N LYS A 38 -10.92 8.74 -15.14
CA LYS A 38 -11.11 8.00 -16.39
C LYS A 38 -12.11 6.84 -16.25
N SER A 39 -12.21 6.25 -15.05
CA SER A 39 -13.04 5.08 -14.74
C SER A 39 -13.29 4.95 -13.25
N LYS A 40 -14.12 3.98 -12.83
CA LYS A 40 -14.25 3.60 -11.41
C LYS A 40 -12.94 3.06 -10.84
N ASP A 41 -12.15 2.36 -11.67
CA ASP A 41 -10.83 1.87 -11.29
C ASP A 41 -9.86 3.01 -10.98
N ASP A 42 -9.91 4.08 -11.77
CA ASP A 42 -9.09 5.27 -11.54
C ASP A 42 -9.43 5.95 -10.20
N VAL A 43 -10.71 5.97 -9.79
CA VAL A 43 -11.12 6.47 -8.46
C VAL A 43 -10.42 5.67 -7.35
N ILE A 44 -10.41 4.34 -7.44
CA ILE A 44 -9.76 3.47 -6.46
C ILE A 44 -8.24 3.64 -6.50
N ASN A 45 -7.64 3.64 -7.69
CA ASN A 45 -6.19 3.81 -7.84
C ASN A 45 -5.72 5.15 -7.25
N GLN A 46 -6.38 6.27 -7.57
CA GLN A 46 -6.03 7.57 -7.00
C GLN A 46 -6.20 7.61 -5.47
N TYR A 47 -7.21 6.92 -4.95
CA TYR A 47 -7.37 6.77 -3.50
C TYR A 47 -6.20 6.01 -2.87
N VAL A 48 -5.85 4.84 -3.42
CA VAL A 48 -4.72 4.04 -2.94
C VAL A 48 -3.41 4.84 -3.02
N ILE A 49 -3.12 5.45 -4.17
CA ILE A 49 -1.94 6.30 -4.35
C ILE A 49 -1.89 7.41 -3.30
N SER A 50 -3.03 8.03 -2.98
CA SER A 50 -3.08 9.08 -1.94
C SER A 50 -2.71 8.57 -0.54
N LEU A 51 -3.07 7.31 -0.23
CA LEU A 51 -2.69 6.68 1.04
C LEU A 51 -1.20 6.33 1.06
N LEU A 52 -0.68 5.77 -0.03
CA LEU A 52 0.73 5.41 -0.16
C LEU A 52 1.64 6.64 -0.08
N ARG A 53 1.25 7.76 -0.71
CA ARG A 53 1.98 9.03 -0.60
C ARG A 53 2.05 9.52 0.85
N LYS A 54 0.95 9.49 1.58
CA LYS A 54 0.93 9.87 3.01
C LYS A 54 1.87 9.00 3.85
N TYR A 55 1.91 7.70 3.58
CA TYR A 55 2.88 6.80 4.21
C TYR A 55 4.31 7.18 3.82
N THR A 56 4.57 7.43 2.54
CA THR A 56 5.90 7.84 2.07
C THR A 56 6.37 9.15 2.72
N ASP A 57 5.49 10.14 2.81
CA ASP A 57 5.80 11.41 3.46
C ASP A 57 6.10 11.21 4.94
N TRP A 58 5.31 10.38 5.61
CA TRP A 58 5.48 10.05 7.02
C TRP A 58 6.79 9.29 7.28
N ILE A 59 7.09 8.22 6.54
CA ILE A 59 8.31 7.42 6.74
C ILE A 59 9.57 8.23 6.46
N LEU A 60 9.52 9.19 5.53
CA LEU A 60 10.62 10.11 5.26
C LEU A 60 10.87 11.08 6.42
N GLN A 61 9.85 11.44 7.20
CA GLN A 61 9.97 12.27 8.39
C GLN A 61 10.50 11.47 9.59
N VAL A 62 10.00 10.24 9.78
CA VAL A 62 10.48 9.32 10.82
C VAL A 62 11.95 8.96 10.58
N ASN A 63 12.34 8.81 9.30
CA ASN A 63 13.72 8.59 8.87
C ASN A 63 14.40 7.37 9.52
N PRO A 64 13.81 6.15 9.39
CA PRO A 64 14.41 4.94 9.96
C PRO A 64 15.83 4.72 9.46
N GLN A 65 16.72 4.27 10.35
CA GLN A 65 18.14 4.08 10.07
C GLN A 65 18.51 2.63 9.79
N THR A 66 17.61 1.71 10.12
CA THR A 66 17.81 0.26 9.95
C THR A 66 16.61 -0.38 9.28
N TYR A 67 16.83 -1.53 8.65
CA TYR A 67 15.73 -2.29 8.07
C TYR A 67 14.73 -2.79 9.11
N LYS A 68 15.21 -3.07 10.33
CA LYS A 68 14.35 -3.41 11.47
C LYS A 68 13.38 -2.29 11.81
N GLU A 69 13.87 -1.05 11.83
CA GLU A 69 13.03 0.14 12.05
C GLU A 69 12.01 0.32 10.92
N VAL A 70 12.40 0.09 9.66
CA VAL A 70 11.44 0.14 8.51
C VAL A 70 10.30 -0.86 8.71
N ILE A 71 10.59 -2.08 9.21
CA ILE A 71 9.56 -3.07 9.52
C ILE A 71 8.66 -2.60 10.67
N ASP A 72 9.26 -2.11 11.76
CA ASP A 72 8.51 -1.60 12.92
C ASP A 72 7.61 -0.43 12.54
N ASP A 73 8.12 0.50 11.75
CA ASP A 73 7.39 1.66 11.26
C ASP A 73 6.23 1.24 10.35
N PHE A 74 6.45 0.27 9.45
CA PHE A 74 5.37 -0.25 8.61
C PHE A 74 4.23 -0.83 9.46
N PHE A 75 4.56 -1.70 10.41
CA PHE A 75 3.59 -2.36 11.28
C PHE A 75 3.06 -1.46 12.41
N THR A 76 3.57 -0.26 12.55
CA THR A 76 3.00 0.80 13.40
C THR A 76 2.03 1.67 12.62
N TYR A 77 2.44 2.14 11.45
CA TYR A 77 1.64 3.08 10.65
C TYR A 77 0.36 2.45 10.09
N TRP A 78 0.49 1.32 9.41
CA TRP A 78 -0.63 0.77 8.65
C TRP A 78 -1.77 0.21 9.51
N PRO A 79 -1.55 -0.44 10.66
CA PRO A 79 -2.63 -0.82 11.57
C PRO A 79 -3.43 0.38 12.08
N ALA A 80 -2.78 1.48 12.41
CA ALA A 80 -3.44 2.73 12.81
C ALA A 80 -4.30 3.34 11.67
N HIS A 81 -4.04 2.96 10.42
CA HIS A 81 -4.77 3.39 9.24
C HIS A 81 -5.58 2.26 8.57
N SER A 82 -5.69 1.11 9.21
CA SER A 82 -6.26 -0.14 8.67
C SER A 82 -7.69 0.02 8.13
N ALA A 83 -8.54 0.78 8.82
CA ALA A 83 -9.92 1.03 8.40
C ALA A 83 -10.03 1.64 6.99
N LYS A 84 -8.99 2.37 6.53
CA LYS A 84 -8.96 2.98 5.19
C LYS A 84 -8.76 1.93 4.08
N LEU A 85 -8.08 0.82 4.39
CA LEU A 85 -7.76 -0.25 3.44
C LEU A 85 -8.67 -1.48 3.61
N ALA A 86 -9.17 -1.74 4.82
CA ALA A 86 -9.98 -2.92 5.11
C ALA A 86 -11.19 -3.06 4.19
N LEU A 87 -11.82 -1.94 3.83
CA LEU A 87 -12.95 -1.95 2.90
C LEU A 87 -12.53 -2.46 1.50
N LEU A 88 -11.36 -2.04 1.01
CA LEU A 88 -10.83 -2.49 -0.27
C LEU A 88 -10.48 -3.99 -0.24
N VAL A 89 -9.85 -4.45 0.85
CA VAL A 89 -9.52 -5.87 1.03
C VAL A 89 -10.79 -6.72 1.09
N LYS A 90 -11.80 -6.31 1.86
CA LYS A 90 -13.11 -6.98 1.93
C LYS A 90 -13.84 -6.99 0.59
N ALA A 91 -13.66 -5.96 -0.24
CA ALA A 91 -14.23 -5.90 -1.58
C ALA A 91 -13.43 -6.70 -2.64
N GLY A 92 -12.39 -7.46 -2.26
CA GLY A 92 -11.55 -8.24 -3.17
C GLY A 92 -10.59 -7.38 -4.01
N LEU A 93 -10.30 -6.14 -3.56
CA LEU A 93 -9.48 -5.17 -4.29
C LEU A 93 -8.05 -5.05 -3.74
N SER A 94 -7.59 -6.03 -2.94
CA SER A 94 -6.22 -6.06 -2.40
C SER A 94 -5.14 -6.01 -3.48
N TYR A 95 -5.39 -6.63 -4.65
CA TYR A 95 -4.48 -6.57 -5.80
C TYR A 95 -4.23 -5.12 -6.27
N LYS A 96 -5.20 -4.22 -6.17
CA LYS A 96 -5.02 -2.80 -6.53
C LYS A 96 -4.09 -2.08 -5.55
N ILE A 97 -4.09 -2.49 -4.28
CA ILE A 97 -3.16 -1.97 -3.28
C ILE A 97 -1.74 -2.39 -3.65
N LEU A 98 -1.54 -3.68 -3.92
CA LEU A 98 -0.25 -4.24 -4.29
C LEU A 98 0.30 -3.63 -5.60
N ASP A 99 -0.54 -3.52 -6.62
CA ASP A 99 -0.15 -2.95 -7.92
C ASP A 99 0.28 -1.48 -7.80
N ASN A 100 -0.52 -0.66 -7.12
CA ASN A 100 -0.17 0.74 -6.87
C ASN A 100 1.06 0.88 -5.96
N ALA A 101 1.23 -0.01 -4.96
CA ALA A 101 2.42 -0.01 -4.11
C ALA A 101 3.68 -0.33 -4.92
N ASN A 102 3.65 -1.34 -5.81
CA ASN A 102 4.77 -1.66 -6.70
C ASN A 102 5.20 -0.47 -7.57
N GLN A 103 4.24 0.35 -8.04
CA GLN A 103 4.53 1.51 -8.88
C GLN A 103 5.04 2.71 -8.06
N THR A 104 4.45 2.98 -6.88
CA THR A 104 4.74 4.18 -6.09
C THR A 104 5.94 4.02 -5.15
N MET A 105 6.21 2.80 -4.67
CA MET A 105 7.29 2.57 -3.70
C MET A 105 8.67 2.53 -4.34
N LEU A 106 8.80 2.34 -5.64
CA LEU A 106 10.09 2.28 -6.35
C LEU A 106 10.98 3.50 -6.06
N VAL A 107 10.41 4.69 -6.21
CA VAL A 107 11.14 5.95 -5.97
C VAL A 107 11.51 6.09 -4.50
N SER A 108 10.60 5.71 -3.60
CA SER A 108 10.82 5.78 -2.15
C SER A 108 11.88 4.79 -1.68
N PHE A 109 11.85 3.57 -2.22
CA PHE A 109 12.84 2.53 -1.96
C PHE A 109 14.24 2.99 -2.38
N ARG A 110 14.40 3.49 -3.62
CA ARG A 110 15.67 4.03 -4.11
C ARG A 110 16.17 5.17 -3.23
N ARG A 111 15.30 6.12 -2.89
CA ARG A 111 15.66 7.28 -2.04
C ARG A 111 16.10 6.83 -0.64
N PHE A 112 15.46 5.84 -0.05
CA PHE A 112 15.84 5.26 1.23
C PHE A 112 17.25 4.68 1.17
N HIS A 113 17.57 3.83 0.19
CA HIS A 113 18.89 3.20 0.07
C HIS A 113 20.01 4.19 -0.27
N LEU A 114 19.71 5.25 -1.02
CA LEU A 114 20.66 6.33 -1.24
C LEU A 114 21.03 7.08 0.04
N ARG A 115 20.09 7.22 0.97
CA ARG A 115 20.34 7.89 2.27
C ARG A 115 20.99 6.96 3.30
N HIS A 116 20.79 5.67 3.19
CA HIS A 116 21.19 4.64 4.15
C HIS A 116 21.99 3.51 3.47
N PRO A 117 23.20 3.80 2.93
CA PRO A 117 23.98 2.82 2.17
C PRO A 117 24.47 1.63 3.01
N SER A 118 24.47 1.78 4.34
CA SER A 118 24.88 0.74 5.30
C SER A 118 23.74 -0.22 5.72
N VAL A 119 22.51 0.02 5.26
CA VAL A 119 21.39 -0.90 5.56
C VAL A 119 21.62 -2.26 4.89
N ALA A 120 21.40 -3.33 5.64
CA ALA A 120 21.82 -4.71 5.35
C ALA A 120 21.40 -5.30 3.98
N TRP A 121 20.46 -4.72 3.30
CA TRP A 121 20.18 -5.03 1.91
C TRP A 121 21.02 -4.14 1.00
N HIS A 122 22.25 -4.51 0.75
CA HIS A 122 23.13 -3.84 -0.20
C HIS A 122 22.53 -3.87 -1.61
N VAL A 123 21.69 -2.91 -1.90
CA VAL A 123 21.11 -2.74 -3.22
C VAL A 123 21.97 -1.76 -4.00
N ASP A 124 22.52 -2.21 -5.10
CA ASP A 124 23.12 -1.31 -6.07
C ASP A 124 22.04 -0.43 -6.70
N VAL A 125 21.85 0.76 -6.13
CA VAL A 125 20.83 1.73 -6.53
C VAL A 125 21.06 2.35 -7.91
N THR A 126 22.23 2.10 -8.52
CA THR A 126 22.55 2.50 -9.91
C THR A 126 21.99 1.49 -10.92
N ASN A 127 21.69 0.27 -10.48
CA ASN A 127 21.12 -0.79 -11.31
C ASN A 127 19.59 -0.78 -11.20
N ASP A 128 18.91 -0.21 -12.18
CA ASP A 128 17.46 -0.10 -12.23
C ASP A 128 16.73 -1.43 -12.08
N THR A 129 17.25 -2.49 -12.71
CA THR A 129 16.66 -3.82 -12.62
C THR A 129 16.74 -4.36 -11.20
N LYS A 130 17.88 -4.27 -10.54
CA LYS A 130 18.02 -4.71 -9.13
C LYS A 130 17.07 -3.94 -8.21
N VAL A 131 17.01 -2.61 -8.36
CA VAL A 131 16.10 -1.76 -7.57
C VAL A 131 14.65 -2.17 -7.77
N GLU A 132 14.24 -2.46 -8.99
CA GLU A 132 12.87 -2.91 -9.29
C GLU A 132 12.55 -4.25 -8.61
N TYR A 133 13.41 -5.26 -8.76
CA TYR A 133 13.20 -6.57 -8.12
C TYR A 133 13.16 -6.46 -6.60
N MET A 134 14.08 -5.74 -5.98
CA MET A 134 14.12 -5.57 -4.53
C MET A 134 12.90 -4.80 -4.00
N THR A 135 12.44 -3.79 -4.75
CA THR A 135 11.19 -3.09 -4.40
C THR A 135 10.00 -4.04 -4.41
N ARG A 136 9.86 -4.86 -5.46
CA ARG A 136 8.76 -5.83 -5.58
C ARG A 136 8.81 -6.90 -4.49
N ILE A 137 10.01 -7.38 -4.11
CA ILE A 137 10.19 -8.31 -2.99
C ILE A 137 9.71 -7.66 -1.68
N ALA A 138 10.19 -6.45 -1.38
CA ALA A 138 9.81 -5.73 -0.17
C ALA A 138 8.30 -5.46 -0.13
N VAL A 139 7.75 -4.90 -1.20
CA VAL A 139 6.30 -4.65 -1.32
C VAL A 139 5.51 -5.94 -1.21
N GLY A 140 5.95 -7.02 -1.87
CA GLY A 140 5.31 -8.33 -1.82
C GLY A 140 5.21 -8.88 -0.39
N ILE A 141 6.30 -8.83 0.36
CA ILE A 141 6.33 -9.30 1.75
C ILE A 141 5.40 -8.44 2.62
N PHE A 142 5.61 -7.13 2.64
CA PHE A 142 4.87 -6.24 3.53
C PHE A 142 3.37 -6.20 3.21
N TRP A 143 3.02 -5.97 1.96
CA TRP A 143 1.63 -5.75 1.58
C TRP A 143 0.80 -7.02 1.53
N ASN A 144 1.35 -8.16 1.08
CA ASN A 144 0.60 -9.41 1.09
C ASN A 144 0.32 -9.89 2.51
N THR A 145 1.32 -9.83 3.42
CA THR A 145 1.12 -10.21 4.82
C THR A 145 0.14 -9.28 5.51
N PHE A 146 0.22 -7.98 5.27
CA PHE A 146 -0.69 -7.00 5.85
C PHE A 146 -2.13 -7.13 5.29
N CYS A 147 -2.29 -7.36 3.99
CA CYS A 147 -3.61 -7.60 3.39
C CYS A 147 -4.26 -8.87 3.92
N LEU A 148 -3.47 -9.95 4.13
CA LEU A 148 -3.96 -11.17 4.76
C LEU A 148 -4.42 -10.90 6.19
N TRP A 149 -3.62 -10.16 6.96
CA TRP A 149 -4.01 -9.76 8.32
C TRP A 149 -5.29 -8.91 8.33
N LEU A 150 -5.46 -7.97 7.40
CA LEU A 150 -6.69 -7.18 7.26
C LEU A 150 -7.93 -8.04 6.95
N ALA A 151 -7.74 -9.13 6.20
CA ALA A 151 -8.82 -10.08 5.90
C ALA A 151 -9.16 -10.98 7.09
N GLN A 152 -8.15 -11.31 7.95
CA GLN A 152 -8.26 -12.24 9.07
C GLN A 152 -7.58 -11.69 10.34
N PRO A 153 -8.05 -10.58 10.91
CA PRO A 153 -7.32 -9.85 11.98
C PRO A 153 -7.22 -10.61 13.31
N THR A 154 -7.98 -11.69 13.48
CA THR A 154 -7.96 -12.52 14.68
C THR A 154 -6.99 -13.71 14.60
N SER A 155 -6.41 -13.98 13.44
CA SER A 155 -5.52 -15.13 13.22
C SER A 155 -4.15 -14.96 13.89
N ILE A 156 -3.62 -13.75 13.91
CA ILE A 156 -2.35 -13.37 14.52
C ILE A 156 -2.40 -11.91 14.97
N THR A 157 -1.79 -11.58 16.09
CA THR A 157 -1.65 -10.17 16.49
C THR A 157 -0.68 -9.44 15.56
N ILE A 158 -0.87 -8.15 15.39
CA ILE A 158 0.00 -7.36 14.50
C ILE A 158 1.45 -7.34 15.00
N GLN A 159 1.65 -7.39 16.31
CA GLN A 159 2.98 -7.49 16.94
C GLN A 159 3.67 -8.81 16.59
N ASN A 160 2.96 -9.93 16.68
CA ASN A 160 3.49 -11.24 16.32
C ASN A 160 3.77 -11.33 14.82
N LEU A 161 2.93 -10.70 13.97
CA LEU A 161 3.19 -10.61 12.53
C LEU A 161 4.47 -9.82 12.24
N ALA A 162 4.70 -8.70 12.92
CA ALA A 162 5.93 -7.93 12.80
C ALA A 162 7.17 -8.73 13.24
N ILE A 163 7.05 -9.51 14.32
CA ILE A 163 8.13 -10.42 14.79
C ILE A 163 8.42 -11.49 13.74
N LEU A 164 7.39 -12.13 13.20
CA LEU A 164 7.52 -13.16 12.16
C LEU A 164 8.26 -12.60 10.93
N VAL A 165 7.83 -11.45 10.42
CA VAL A 165 8.47 -10.80 9.27
C VAL A 165 9.93 -10.45 9.56
N LYS A 166 10.26 -9.95 10.76
CA LYS A 166 11.64 -9.65 11.15
C LYS A 166 12.53 -10.89 11.25
N HIS A 167 11.97 -11.97 11.77
CA HIS A 167 12.72 -13.23 11.96
C HIS A 167 13.05 -13.85 10.61
N ASP A 168 12.08 -13.96 9.72
CA ASP A 168 12.21 -14.71 8.47
C ASP A 168 12.96 -13.92 7.37
N LEU A 169 13.06 -12.58 7.53
CA LEU A 169 13.87 -11.74 6.62
C LEU A 169 15.34 -11.60 7.06
N LYS A 170 15.73 -12.09 8.24
CA LYS A 170 17.14 -12.07 8.67
C LYS A 170 18.11 -12.70 7.67
N PRO A 171 17.82 -13.86 7.05
CA PRO A 171 18.73 -14.46 6.09
C PRO A 171 19.04 -13.63 4.86
N LEU A 172 18.12 -12.73 4.46
CA LEU A 172 18.28 -11.89 3.28
C LEU A 172 19.26 -10.70 3.49
N GLY A 173 19.67 -10.45 4.73
CA GLY A 173 20.58 -9.36 5.08
C GLY A 173 22.03 -9.78 5.36
N ASN A 174 22.37 -11.06 5.26
CA ASN A 174 23.69 -11.59 5.60
C ASN A 174 24.50 -12.10 4.40
N TYR A 175 24.16 -11.71 3.17
CA TYR A 175 24.92 -12.05 1.95
C TYR A 175 25.53 -10.82 1.32
#